data_0772a7d641214492fe5a42ade9ece080
#
_entry.id   0772a7d641214492fe5a42ade9ece080
#
_cell.length_a   1.000
_cell.length_b   1.000
_cell.length_c   1.000
_cell.angle_alpha   90.00
_cell.angle_beta   90.00
_cell.angle_gamma   90.00
#
_symmetry.space_group_name_H-M   'P 1'
#
loop_
_entity.id
_entity.type
_entity.pdbx_description
1 polymer ?
#
loop_
_entity_poly.entity_id
_entity_poly.type
_entity_poly.pdbx_seq_one_letter_code
_entity_poly.pdbx_strand_id
1 'polypeptide(L)'
;MSNPTKLAEATAENLIKWTEGKALVATGIPADPVEYNGVTYEIGQANNALIYPALGLGAIASTAKLVTNEMISKAAHSLGGIVDTTKPGAATLPPVSKLTEFSQRVAEAVGQCALDQKLNREDITDIKVAIEKIKWTPKY
;
A
#
# COMPACT_ATOMS: atom_id res chain seq x y z
N MET A 1 -5.55 -12.70 6.05
CA MET A 1 -4.50 -13.75 6.11
C MET A 1 -3.92 -13.81 7.51
N SER A 2 -3.71 -15.01 8.02
CA SER A 2 -3.08 -15.22 9.33
C SER A 2 -1.60 -14.82 9.30
N ASN A 3 -1.09 -14.40 10.45
CA ASN A 3 0.35 -14.23 10.61
C ASN A 3 1.04 -15.60 10.53
N PRO A 4 2.27 -15.69 10.02
CA PRO A 4 3.02 -16.94 9.97
C PRO A 4 3.38 -17.41 11.39
N THR A 5 2.53 -18.22 11.96
CA THR A 5 2.65 -18.87 13.26
C THR A 5 2.38 -20.36 13.11
N LYS A 6 2.55 -21.16 14.18
CA LYS A 6 2.20 -22.58 14.17
C LYS A 6 0.72 -22.86 13.89
N LEU A 7 -0.15 -21.83 14.02
CA LEU A 7 -1.59 -21.92 13.76
C LEU A 7 -1.99 -21.32 12.40
N ALA A 8 -1.02 -20.89 11.57
CA ALA A 8 -1.31 -20.44 10.22
C ALA A 8 -1.85 -21.59 9.37
N GLU A 9 -2.79 -21.29 8.49
CA GLU A 9 -3.45 -22.26 7.60
C GLU A 9 -2.45 -22.91 6.64
N ALA A 10 -1.47 -22.14 6.18
CA ALA A 10 -0.38 -22.60 5.32
C ALA A 10 0.84 -21.67 5.46
N THR A 11 2.01 -22.17 5.13
CA THR A 11 3.22 -21.36 5.00
C THR A 11 3.33 -20.78 3.60
N ALA A 12 4.06 -19.68 3.44
CA ALA A 12 4.36 -19.10 2.11
C ALA A 12 5.03 -20.16 1.21
N GLU A 13 5.98 -20.91 1.76
CA GLU A 13 6.67 -21.97 1.04
C GLU A 13 5.72 -23.06 0.52
N ASN A 14 4.78 -23.52 1.34
CA ASN A 14 3.80 -24.52 0.92
C ASN A 14 2.89 -23.98 -0.18
N LEU A 15 2.42 -22.74 -0.07
CA LEU A 15 1.57 -22.10 -1.08
C LEU A 15 2.30 -21.99 -2.43
N ILE A 16 3.55 -21.56 -2.43
CA ILE A 16 4.37 -21.50 -3.65
C ILE A 16 4.56 -22.90 -4.25
N LYS A 17 4.89 -23.90 -3.45
CA LYS A 17 5.08 -25.28 -3.91
C LYS A 17 3.79 -25.90 -4.45
N TRP A 18 2.68 -25.80 -3.73
CA TRP A 18 1.39 -26.38 -4.14
C TRP A 18 0.81 -25.77 -5.41
N THR A 19 1.15 -24.53 -5.68
CA THR A 19 0.67 -23.82 -6.88
C THR A 19 1.72 -23.75 -8.00
N GLU A 20 2.83 -24.47 -7.85
CA GLU A 20 3.91 -24.49 -8.84
C GLU A 20 4.41 -23.06 -9.17
N GLY A 21 4.54 -22.22 -8.12
CA GLY A 21 4.99 -20.84 -8.24
C GLY A 21 3.92 -19.85 -8.74
N LYS A 22 2.65 -20.24 -8.85
CA LYS A 22 1.58 -19.36 -9.35
C LYS A 22 0.88 -18.52 -8.27
N ALA A 23 1.07 -18.86 -6.99
CA ALA A 23 0.45 -18.12 -5.90
C ALA A 23 1.10 -16.74 -5.73
N LEU A 24 0.27 -15.72 -5.55
CA LEU A 24 0.64 -14.43 -5.03
C LEU A 24 0.43 -14.45 -3.51
N VAL A 25 1.50 -14.35 -2.74
CA VAL A 25 1.47 -14.56 -1.28
C VAL A 25 1.76 -13.26 -0.54
N ALA A 26 0.94 -12.97 0.47
CA ALA A 26 1.21 -11.93 1.44
C ALA A 26 0.85 -12.41 2.85
N THR A 27 1.62 -11.98 3.84
CA THR A 27 1.46 -12.34 5.25
C THR A 27 1.32 -11.07 6.12
N GLY A 28 0.75 -11.19 7.31
CA GLY A 28 0.52 -10.04 8.19
C GLY A 28 1.80 -9.51 8.86
N ILE A 29 2.85 -10.31 8.93
CA ILE A 29 4.20 -9.93 9.40
C ILE A 29 5.22 -10.21 8.30
N PRO A 30 6.43 -9.64 8.36
CA PRO A 30 7.50 -9.96 7.42
C PRO A 30 7.75 -11.46 7.35
N ALA A 31 7.97 -11.97 6.15
CA ALA A 31 8.37 -13.34 5.88
C ALA A 31 9.55 -13.35 4.92
N ASP A 32 10.42 -14.34 5.09
CA ASP A 32 11.57 -14.51 4.22
C ASP A 32 11.12 -14.89 2.79
N PRO A 33 11.89 -14.49 1.77
CA PRO A 33 11.67 -14.96 0.40
C PRO A 33 11.71 -16.48 0.29
N VAL A 34 10.99 -17.02 -0.68
CA VAL A 34 10.93 -18.47 -0.96
C VAL A 34 11.64 -18.79 -2.26
N GLU A 35 12.61 -19.69 -2.21
CA GLU A 35 13.26 -20.22 -3.40
C GLU A 35 12.49 -21.43 -3.95
N TYR A 36 12.06 -21.34 -5.20
CA TYR A 36 11.36 -22.44 -5.88
C TYR A 36 11.69 -22.45 -7.38
N ASN A 37 12.17 -23.60 -7.89
CA ASN A 37 12.54 -23.81 -9.31
C ASN A 37 13.46 -22.71 -9.88
N GLY A 38 14.43 -22.24 -9.10
CA GLY A 38 15.39 -21.21 -9.53
C GLY A 38 14.83 -19.78 -9.57
N VAL A 39 13.64 -19.57 -9.02
CA VAL A 39 13.03 -18.24 -8.85
C VAL A 39 12.92 -17.90 -7.37
N THR A 40 13.34 -16.70 -7.00
CA THR A 40 13.14 -16.13 -5.67
C THR A 40 11.78 -15.44 -5.62
N TYR A 41 10.88 -15.91 -4.78
CA TYR A 41 9.55 -15.35 -4.59
C TYR A 41 9.55 -14.43 -3.37
N GLU A 42 9.36 -13.15 -3.60
CA GLU A 42 9.22 -12.14 -2.55
C GLU A 42 7.83 -12.23 -1.92
N ILE A 43 7.78 -12.30 -0.59
CA ILE A 43 6.51 -12.41 0.14
C ILE A 43 6.05 -11.02 0.58
N GLY A 44 4.90 -10.60 0.10
CA GLY A 44 4.31 -9.32 0.46
C GLY A 44 3.92 -9.26 1.95
N GLN A 45 4.07 -8.09 2.57
CA GLN A 45 3.54 -7.86 3.91
C GLN A 45 2.21 -7.11 3.81
N ALA A 46 1.09 -7.76 4.16
CA ALA A 46 -0.23 -7.14 4.22
C ALA A 46 -0.40 -6.44 5.58
N ASN A 47 0.00 -5.18 5.64
CA ASN A 47 -0.04 -4.37 6.87
C ASN A 47 -0.82 -3.08 6.63
N ASN A 48 -1.62 -2.66 7.61
CA ASN A 48 -2.39 -1.42 7.58
C ASN A 48 -1.52 -0.18 7.38
N ALA A 49 -0.27 -0.21 7.81
CA ALA A 49 0.70 0.87 7.59
C ALA A 49 0.91 1.21 6.11
N LEU A 50 0.65 0.27 5.19
CA LEU A 50 0.79 0.51 3.76
C LEU A 50 -0.23 1.52 3.20
N ILE A 51 -1.39 1.67 3.83
CA ILE A 51 -2.47 2.48 3.27
C ILE A 51 -2.96 3.59 4.20
N TYR A 52 -3.14 3.33 5.51
CA TYR A 52 -3.81 4.29 6.39
C TYR A 52 -3.09 5.63 6.56
N PRO A 53 -1.76 5.72 6.71
CA PRO A 53 -1.10 7.01 6.82
C PRO A 53 -1.34 7.89 5.58
N ALA A 54 -1.27 7.29 4.40
CA ALA A 54 -1.46 8.00 3.14
C ALA A 54 -2.93 8.38 2.89
N LEU A 55 -3.88 7.48 3.22
CA LEU A 55 -5.30 7.76 3.13
C LEU A 55 -5.68 8.94 4.04
N GLY A 56 -5.19 8.94 5.29
CA GLY A 56 -5.40 10.02 6.25
C GLY A 56 -4.77 11.33 5.77
N LEU A 57 -3.52 11.29 5.32
CA LEU A 57 -2.81 12.48 4.83
C LEU A 57 -3.53 13.11 3.63
N GLY A 58 -3.95 12.31 2.66
CA GLY A 58 -4.69 12.80 1.49
C GLY A 58 -6.04 13.42 1.86
N ALA A 59 -6.79 12.80 2.78
CA ALA A 59 -8.07 13.32 3.27
C ALA A 59 -7.91 14.64 4.04
N ILE A 60 -6.87 14.75 4.88
CA ILE A 60 -6.59 15.98 5.65
C ILE A 60 -6.10 17.08 4.72
N ALA A 61 -5.15 16.80 3.83
CA ALA A 61 -4.60 17.78 2.90
C ALA A 61 -5.65 18.37 1.96
N SER A 62 -6.61 17.56 1.53
CA SER A 62 -7.74 18.01 0.71
C SER A 62 -8.86 18.66 1.52
N THR A 63 -8.75 18.77 2.84
CA THR A 63 -9.81 19.22 3.74
C THR A 63 -11.15 18.52 3.52
N ALA A 64 -11.10 17.23 3.18
CA ALA A 64 -12.28 16.45 2.83
C ALA A 64 -13.31 16.39 3.97
N LYS A 65 -14.59 16.55 3.64
CA LYS A 65 -15.72 16.46 4.59
C LYS A 65 -15.94 15.04 5.09
N LEU A 66 -15.60 14.06 4.27
CA LEU A 66 -15.72 12.64 4.57
C LEU A 66 -14.77 11.83 3.66
N VAL A 67 -14.52 10.59 4.03
CA VAL A 67 -13.77 9.63 3.20
C VAL A 67 -14.76 8.75 2.46
N THR A 68 -14.73 8.78 1.14
CA THR A 68 -15.62 8.00 0.28
C THR A 68 -15.01 6.65 -0.11
N ASN A 69 -15.85 5.73 -0.59
CA ASN A 69 -15.40 4.46 -1.15
C ASN A 69 -14.47 4.67 -2.36
N GLU A 70 -14.71 5.72 -3.15
CA GLU A 70 -13.86 6.09 -4.29
C GLU A 70 -12.46 6.50 -3.83
N MET A 71 -12.35 7.27 -2.74
CA MET A 71 -11.06 7.63 -2.15
C MET A 71 -10.30 6.39 -1.66
N ILE A 72 -10.99 5.46 -1.00
CA ILE A 72 -10.41 4.17 -0.57
C ILE A 72 -9.96 3.34 -1.78
N SER A 73 -10.78 3.28 -2.83
CA SER A 73 -10.47 2.59 -4.08
C SER A 73 -9.24 3.21 -4.76
N LYS A 74 -9.15 4.55 -4.81
CA LYS A 74 -7.97 5.25 -5.36
C LYS A 74 -6.71 4.96 -4.57
N ALA A 75 -6.80 4.90 -3.23
CA ALA A 75 -5.67 4.51 -2.39
C ALA A 75 -5.19 3.08 -2.72
N ALA A 76 -6.11 2.12 -2.81
CA ALA A 76 -5.81 0.73 -3.12
C ALA A 76 -5.17 0.56 -4.52
N HIS A 77 -5.74 1.20 -5.54
CA HIS A 77 -5.19 1.17 -6.90
C HIS A 77 -3.81 1.85 -7.00
N SER A 78 -3.63 2.98 -6.31
CA SER A 78 -2.34 3.66 -6.27
C SER A 78 -1.26 2.80 -5.61
N LEU A 79 -1.60 2.11 -4.51
CA LEU A 79 -0.70 1.18 -3.83
C LEU A 79 -0.39 -0.04 -4.70
N GLY A 80 -1.40 -0.67 -5.30
CA GLY A 80 -1.23 -1.84 -6.15
C GLY A 80 -0.40 -1.56 -7.41
N GLY A 81 -0.41 -0.33 -7.91
CA GLY A 81 0.38 0.07 -9.09
C GLY A 81 1.86 0.39 -8.81
N ILE A 82 2.34 0.17 -7.56
CA ILE A 82 3.74 0.44 -7.20
C ILE A 82 4.65 -0.72 -7.56
N VAL A 83 4.15 -1.94 -7.41
CA VAL A 83 4.91 -3.17 -7.65
C VAL A 83 4.73 -3.61 -9.11
N ASP A 84 5.85 -3.93 -9.77
CA ASP A 84 5.83 -4.55 -11.10
C ASP A 84 5.60 -6.06 -10.94
N THR A 85 4.34 -6.46 -10.98
CA THR A 85 3.92 -7.87 -10.85
C THR A 85 4.17 -8.72 -12.11
N THR A 86 4.71 -8.15 -13.18
CA THR A 86 5.09 -8.91 -14.39
C THR A 86 6.39 -9.69 -14.20
N LYS A 87 7.19 -9.33 -13.21
CA LYS A 87 8.44 -10.03 -12.90
C LYS A 87 8.17 -11.32 -12.15
N PRO A 88 8.74 -12.46 -12.57
CA PRO A 88 8.63 -13.71 -11.83
C PRO A 88 9.09 -13.52 -10.37
N GLY A 89 8.32 -14.03 -9.43
CA GLY A 89 8.64 -13.92 -8.00
C GLY A 89 8.38 -12.56 -7.35
N ALA A 90 7.84 -11.57 -8.05
CA ALA A 90 7.55 -10.27 -7.49
C ALA A 90 6.54 -10.35 -6.34
N ALA A 91 6.74 -9.56 -5.29
CA ALA A 91 5.76 -9.39 -4.22
C ALA A 91 4.46 -8.75 -4.74
N THR A 92 3.34 -9.03 -4.08
CA THR A 92 2.04 -8.38 -4.39
C THR A 92 1.91 -6.97 -3.84
N LEU A 93 2.72 -6.62 -2.85
CA LEU A 93 2.69 -5.36 -2.12
C LEU A 93 4.11 -4.80 -1.97
N PRO A 94 4.27 -3.48 -1.95
CA PRO A 94 5.58 -2.87 -1.73
C PRO A 94 6.07 -3.13 -0.30
N PRO A 95 7.39 -3.19 -0.08
CA PRO A 95 7.94 -3.39 1.26
C PRO A 95 7.67 -2.19 2.16
N VAL A 96 7.33 -2.45 3.44
CA VAL A 96 7.05 -1.41 4.44
C VAL A 96 8.25 -0.46 4.64
N SER A 97 9.47 -0.94 4.41
CA SER A 97 10.69 -0.10 4.46
C SER A 97 10.67 1.08 3.48
N LYS A 98 9.87 1.02 2.42
CA LYS A 98 9.70 2.11 1.44
C LYS A 98 8.43 2.94 1.68
N LEU A 99 7.82 2.83 2.85
CA LEU A 99 6.56 3.48 3.19
C LEU A 99 6.58 5.00 2.92
N THR A 100 7.62 5.69 3.30
CA THR A 100 7.75 7.15 3.09
C THR A 100 7.73 7.52 1.61
N GLU A 101 8.35 6.67 0.77
CA GLU A 101 8.47 6.90 -0.67
C GLU A 101 7.10 6.81 -1.37
N PHE A 102 6.32 5.78 -1.07
CA PHE A 102 5.05 5.57 -1.76
C PHE A 102 3.83 6.21 -1.08
N SER A 103 3.89 6.51 0.23
CA SER A 103 2.79 7.14 0.95
C SER A 103 2.39 8.49 0.35
N GLN A 104 3.35 9.27 -0.11
CA GLN A 104 3.06 10.55 -0.76
C GLN A 104 2.24 10.35 -2.04
N ARG A 105 2.63 9.41 -2.90
CA ARG A 105 1.90 9.10 -4.13
C ARG A 105 0.47 8.65 -3.86
N VAL A 106 0.27 7.81 -2.84
CA VAL A 106 -1.07 7.36 -2.43
C VAL A 106 -1.88 8.53 -1.87
N ALA A 107 -1.28 9.39 -1.02
CA ALA A 107 -1.95 10.56 -0.46
C ALA A 107 -2.37 11.57 -1.56
N GLU A 108 -1.54 11.80 -2.57
CA GLU A 108 -1.87 12.63 -3.72
C GLU A 108 -3.09 12.08 -4.48
N ALA A 109 -3.12 10.77 -4.74
CA ALA A 109 -4.25 10.12 -5.43
C ALA A 109 -5.56 10.24 -4.64
N VAL A 110 -5.49 10.06 -3.32
CA VAL A 110 -6.65 10.21 -2.41
C VAL A 110 -7.13 11.64 -2.35
N GLY A 111 -6.22 12.58 -2.14
CA GLY A 111 -6.54 14.00 -2.04
C GLY A 111 -7.12 14.54 -3.35
N GLN A 112 -6.53 14.18 -4.50
CA GLN A 112 -7.06 14.55 -5.81
C GLN A 112 -8.48 14.00 -6.00
N CYS A 113 -8.72 12.74 -5.62
CA CYS A 113 -10.06 12.14 -5.69
C CYS A 113 -11.09 12.92 -4.85
N ALA A 114 -10.70 13.44 -3.69
CA ALA A 114 -11.58 14.27 -2.87
C ALA A 114 -11.90 15.62 -3.55
N LEU A 115 -10.91 16.24 -4.20
CA LEU A 115 -11.13 17.49 -4.96
C LEU A 115 -12.03 17.26 -6.17
N ASP A 116 -11.81 16.18 -6.91
CA ASP A 116 -12.63 15.82 -8.09
C ASP A 116 -14.11 15.59 -7.70
N GLN A 117 -14.36 15.08 -6.49
CA GLN A 117 -15.69 14.89 -5.92
C GLN A 117 -16.25 16.16 -5.24
N LYS A 118 -15.50 17.25 -5.21
CA LYS A 118 -15.87 18.52 -4.53
C LYS A 118 -16.19 18.34 -3.04
N LEU A 119 -15.42 17.50 -2.38
CA LEU A 119 -15.58 17.20 -0.95
C LEU A 119 -14.78 18.13 -0.05
N ASN A 120 -13.87 18.91 -0.62
CA ASN A 120 -13.04 19.90 0.08
C ASN A 120 -13.90 20.97 0.78
N ARG A 121 -13.47 21.40 1.98
CA ARG A 121 -14.07 22.51 2.75
C ARG A 121 -13.43 23.85 2.40
N GLU A 122 -12.20 23.83 1.94
CA GLU A 122 -11.40 24.99 1.57
C GLU A 122 -11.01 24.89 0.10
N ASP A 123 -10.69 26.01 -0.52
CA ASP A 123 -10.23 26.03 -1.90
C ASP A 123 -8.78 25.54 -1.96
N ILE A 124 -8.59 24.35 -2.54
CA ILE A 124 -7.30 23.69 -2.72
C ILE A 124 -7.04 23.61 -4.23
N THR A 125 -6.09 24.40 -4.71
CA THR A 125 -5.73 24.46 -6.13
C THR A 125 -4.71 23.39 -6.54
N ASP A 126 -3.84 22.95 -5.61
CA ASP A 126 -2.81 21.93 -5.84
C ASP A 126 -2.66 21.05 -4.61
N ILE A 127 -3.05 19.78 -4.76
CA ILE A 127 -3.02 18.80 -3.68
C ILE A 127 -1.59 18.46 -3.25
N LYS A 128 -0.61 18.50 -4.14
CA LYS A 128 0.80 18.23 -3.80
C LYS A 128 1.34 19.31 -2.88
N VAL A 129 1.06 20.57 -3.20
CA VAL A 129 1.43 21.70 -2.35
C VAL A 129 0.75 21.61 -0.99
N ALA A 130 -0.54 21.26 -0.96
CA ALA A 130 -1.29 21.09 0.29
C ALA A 130 -0.70 19.97 1.16
N ILE A 131 -0.31 18.84 0.57
CA ILE A 131 0.34 17.72 1.27
C ILE A 131 1.68 18.16 1.87
N GLU A 132 2.56 18.79 1.09
CA GLU A 132 3.87 19.22 1.58
C GLU A 132 3.75 20.25 2.72
N LYS A 133 2.73 21.09 2.70
CA LYS A 133 2.47 22.11 3.74
C LYS A 133 2.12 21.50 5.09
N ILE A 134 1.43 20.37 5.12
CA ILE A 134 0.97 19.72 6.36
C ILE A 134 1.81 18.51 6.77
N LYS A 135 2.64 18.01 5.85
CA LYS A 135 3.51 16.86 6.10
C LYS A 135 4.48 17.17 7.22
N TRP A 136 4.37 16.41 8.29
CA TRP A 136 5.27 16.56 9.41
C TRP A 136 6.65 15.98 9.08
N THR A 137 7.69 16.73 9.38
CA THR A 137 9.08 16.28 9.26
C THR A 137 9.70 16.32 10.65
N PRO A 138 10.25 15.21 11.18
CA PRO A 138 10.90 15.19 12.46
C PRO A 138 12.11 16.13 12.46
N LYS A 139 12.18 17.00 13.48
CA LYS A 139 13.32 17.88 13.75
C LYS A 139 13.73 17.62 15.18
N TYR A 140 14.96 17.19 15.38
CA TYR A 140 15.58 16.97 16.68
C TYR A 140 16.64 18.03 16.94
#